data_95cc8046ad348a3bb1f1def70343cc07
#
_entry.id   95cc8046ad348a3bb1f1def70343cc07
#
_cell.length_a   1.000
_cell.length_b   1.000
_cell.length_c   1.000
_cell.angle_alpha   90.00
_cell.angle_beta   90.00
_cell.angle_gamma   90.00
#
_symmetry.space_group_name_H-M   'P 1'
#
loop_
_entity.id
_entity.type
_entity.pdbx_description
1 polymer ?
#
loop_
_entity_poly.entity_id
_entity_poly.type
_entity_poly.pdbx_seq_one_letter_code
_entity_poly.pdbx_strand_id
1 'polypeptide(L)'
;MHKHYIINNIVEFHPAASTLRDINNPDRVVVLNSPAGRCLLLLIDRAGSIVTQQEFLDIVWQSRGMLVSSNTYYQNISILRKGLKKIGFETDPIVTIPRIGLTLASDTQITVRESSRLC
;
A
#
# COMPACT_ATOMS: atom_id res chain seq x y z
N MET A 1 12.46 -2.74 -15.47
CA MET A 1 12.93 -2.72 -14.08
C MET A 1 11.73 -2.57 -13.16
N HIS A 2 11.54 -3.52 -12.26
CA HIS A 2 10.40 -3.54 -11.37
C HIS A 2 10.86 -3.44 -9.94
N LYS A 3 10.23 -2.55 -9.19
CA LYS A 3 10.50 -2.44 -7.77
C LYS A 3 9.45 -3.21 -6.99
N HIS A 4 9.88 -3.89 -5.94
CA HIS A 4 8.97 -4.41 -4.96
C HIS A 4 9.49 -4.07 -3.57
N TYR A 5 8.61 -4.18 -2.61
CA TYR A 5 8.90 -3.72 -1.25
C TYR A 5 8.68 -4.84 -0.27
N ILE A 6 9.56 -4.92 0.72
CA ILE A 6 9.40 -5.89 1.81
C ILE A 6 9.01 -5.08 3.04
N ILE A 7 7.87 -5.43 3.60
CA ILE A 7 7.30 -4.72 4.74
C ILE A 7 7.46 -5.57 5.99
N ASN A 8 8.19 -5.07 6.98
CA ASN A 8 8.44 -5.72 8.26
C ASN A 8 9.02 -7.13 8.15
N ASN A 9 9.72 -7.42 7.05
CA ASN A 9 10.28 -8.74 6.76
C ASN A 9 9.24 -9.86 6.76
N ILE A 10 7.96 -9.52 6.59
CA ILE A 10 6.85 -10.47 6.59
C ILE A 10 6.24 -10.61 5.21
N VAL A 11 6.10 -9.51 4.49
CA VAL A 11 5.28 -9.42 3.29
C VAL A 11 6.03 -8.73 2.17
N GLU A 12 5.94 -9.30 0.96
CA GLU A 12 6.37 -8.64 -0.26
C GLU A 12 5.19 -7.94 -0.90
N PHE A 13 5.35 -6.68 -1.23
CA PHE A 13 4.37 -5.91 -1.98
C PHE A 13 4.89 -5.65 -3.38
N HIS A 14 4.13 -6.07 -4.37
CA HIS A 14 4.45 -5.85 -5.78
C HIS A 14 3.47 -4.84 -6.37
N PRO A 15 3.87 -3.56 -6.50
CA PRO A 15 2.95 -2.51 -6.95
C PRO A 15 2.40 -2.73 -8.35
N ALA A 16 3.22 -3.26 -9.25
CA ALA A 16 2.80 -3.46 -10.64
C ALA A 16 1.59 -4.41 -10.74
N ALA A 17 1.53 -5.40 -9.85
CA ALA A 17 0.44 -6.37 -9.84
C ALA A 17 -0.54 -6.14 -8.71
N SER A 18 -0.30 -5.16 -7.84
CA SER A 18 -1.10 -4.88 -6.64
C SER A 18 -1.27 -6.11 -5.76
N THR A 19 -0.18 -6.86 -5.55
CA THR A 19 -0.23 -8.10 -4.78
C THR A 19 0.62 -8.02 -3.52
N LEU A 20 0.14 -8.72 -2.50
CA LEU A 20 0.86 -8.94 -1.25
C LEU A 20 1.16 -10.44 -1.15
N ARG A 21 2.40 -10.78 -0.86
CA ARG A 21 2.83 -12.16 -0.76
C ARG A 21 3.53 -12.40 0.56
N ASP A 22 3.20 -13.51 1.20
CA ASP A 22 3.86 -13.91 2.45
C ASP A 22 5.27 -14.40 2.12
N ILE A 23 6.27 -13.80 2.75
CA ILE A 23 7.67 -14.18 2.50
C ILE A 23 7.92 -15.63 2.93
N ASN A 24 7.32 -16.06 4.03
CA ASN A 24 7.53 -17.39 4.57
C ASN A 24 6.70 -18.46 3.86
N ASN A 25 5.66 -18.05 3.16
CA ASN A 25 4.80 -18.97 2.41
C ASN A 25 4.42 -18.30 1.10
N PRO A 26 5.28 -18.44 0.06
CA PRO A 26 5.06 -17.74 -1.22
C PRO A 26 3.77 -18.09 -1.93
N ASP A 27 3.13 -19.21 -1.58
CA ASP A 27 1.84 -19.57 -2.17
C ASP A 27 0.69 -18.74 -1.60
N ARG A 28 0.92 -18.07 -0.48
CA ARG A 28 -0.08 -17.24 0.15
C ARG A 28 0.01 -15.83 -0.42
N VAL A 29 -0.95 -15.49 -1.27
CA VAL A 29 -0.99 -14.22 -1.99
C VAL A 29 -2.35 -13.57 -1.80
N VAL A 30 -2.34 -12.26 -1.55
CA VAL A 30 -3.55 -11.46 -1.53
C VAL A 30 -3.46 -10.46 -2.67
N VAL A 31 -4.48 -10.44 -3.52
CA VAL A 31 -4.55 -9.48 -4.63
C VAL A 31 -5.42 -8.31 -4.21
N LEU A 32 -4.85 -7.12 -4.27
CA LEU A 32 -5.58 -5.88 -4.03
C LEU A 32 -6.10 -5.37 -5.36
N ASN A 33 -7.11 -4.49 -5.31
CA ASN A 33 -7.43 -3.79 -6.53
C ASN A 33 -6.36 -2.73 -6.80
N SER A 34 -6.34 -2.22 -8.02
CA SER A 34 -5.29 -1.29 -8.46
C SER A 34 -5.24 -0.01 -7.60
N PRO A 35 -6.36 0.66 -7.29
CA PRO A 35 -6.29 1.85 -6.45
C PRO A 35 -5.78 1.57 -5.03
N ALA A 36 -6.18 0.45 -4.44
CA ALA A 36 -5.69 0.09 -3.10
C ALA A 36 -4.18 -0.13 -3.12
N GLY A 37 -3.67 -0.78 -4.16
CA GLY A 37 -2.23 -0.97 -4.32
C GLY A 37 -1.50 0.35 -4.47
N ARG A 38 -2.07 1.30 -5.20
CA ARG A 38 -1.48 2.63 -5.35
C ARG A 38 -1.49 3.41 -4.05
N CYS A 39 -2.53 3.26 -3.25
CA CYS A 39 -2.58 3.89 -1.94
C CYS A 39 -1.45 3.36 -1.05
N LEU A 40 -1.21 2.06 -1.08
CA LEU A 40 -0.10 1.49 -0.30
C LEU A 40 1.25 2.01 -0.80
N LEU A 41 1.42 2.06 -2.11
CA LEU A 41 2.67 2.59 -2.68
C LEU A 41 2.91 4.03 -2.25
N LEU A 42 1.87 4.86 -2.26
CA LEU A 42 2.01 6.25 -1.83
C LEU A 42 2.40 6.34 -0.35
N LEU A 43 1.80 5.51 0.50
CA LEU A 43 2.16 5.48 1.91
C LEU A 43 3.64 5.07 2.10
N ILE A 44 4.10 4.11 1.32
CA ILE A 44 5.49 3.66 1.37
C ILE A 44 6.43 4.78 0.90
N ASP A 45 6.10 5.44 -0.20
CA ASP A 45 6.91 6.54 -0.73
C ASP A 45 6.99 7.72 0.24
N ARG A 46 5.98 7.88 1.06
CA ARG A 46 5.92 8.95 2.06
C ARG A 46 6.13 8.43 3.47
N ALA A 47 6.79 7.28 3.63
CA ALA A 47 7.03 6.71 4.95
C ALA A 47 7.69 7.74 5.87
N GLY A 48 7.15 7.90 7.07
CA GLY A 48 7.59 8.92 8.00
C GLY A 48 6.84 10.24 7.90
N SER A 49 5.95 10.37 6.92
CA SER A 49 5.15 11.58 6.72
C SER A 49 3.67 11.20 6.62
N ILE A 50 2.82 12.18 6.87
CA ILE A 50 1.38 12.01 6.75
C ILE A 50 0.98 12.28 5.31
N VAL A 51 0.15 11.39 4.75
CA VAL A 51 -0.46 11.60 3.44
C VAL A 51 -1.89 12.03 3.67
N THR A 52 -2.26 13.20 3.17
CA THR A 52 -3.61 13.73 3.36
C THR A 52 -4.59 13.03 2.43
N GLN A 53 -5.87 13.07 2.80
CA GLN A 53 -6.92 12.54 1.94
C GLN A 53 -6.88 13.19 0.57
N GLN A 54 -6.67 14.51 0.51
CA GLN A 54 -6.60 15.22 -0.77
C GLN A 54 -5.44 14.72 -1.61
N GLU A 55 -4.30 14.43 -1.00
CA GLU A 55 -3.16 13.88 -1.74
C GLU A 55 -3.47 12.51 -2.31
N PHE A 56 -4.18 11.65 -1.57
CA PHE A 56 -4.63 10.38 -2.12
C PHE A 56 -5.52 10.59 -3.33
N LEU A 57 -6.49 11.48 -3.21
CA LEU A 57 -7.41 11.74 -4.32
C LEU A 57 -6.67 12.27 -5.55
N ASP A 58 -5.74 13.18 -5.35
CA ASP A 58 -5.00 13.80 -6.44
C ASP A 58 -4.04 12.82 -7.11
N ILE A 59 -3.30 12.07 -6.33
CA ILE A 59 -2.22 11.23 -6.85
C ILE A 59 -2.72 9.89 -7.36
N VAL A 60 -3.64 9.27 -6.62
CA VAL A 60 -4.11 7.93 -6.98
C VAL A 60 -5.14 7.97 -8.10
N TRP A 61 -6.03 8.95 -8.09
CA TRP A 61 -7.16 8.99 -9.04
C TRP A 61 -7.08 10.14 -10.02
N GLN A 62 -6.91 11.37 -9.55
CA GLN A 62 -6.97 12.53 -10.43
C GLN A 62 -5.84 12.54 -11.45
N SER A 63 -4.66 12.10 -11.08
CA SER A 63 -3.53 12.01 -12.00
C SER A 63 -3.81 11.07 -13.18
N ARG A 64 -4.84 10.23 -13.06
CA ARG A 64 -5.28 9.33 -14.13
C ARG A 64 -6.56 9.79 -14.78
N GLY A 65 -6.95 11.04 -14.55
CA GLY A 65 -8.16 11.61 -15.13
C GLY A 65 -9.44 11.17 -14.46
N MET A 66 -9.36 10.63 -13.24
CA MET A 66 -10.54 10.12 -12.53
C MET A 66 -10.88 11.02 -11.35
N LEU A 67 -12.13 11.47 -11.31
CA LEU A 67 -12.66 12.19 -10.16
C LEU A 67 -13.54 11.23 -9.38
N VAL A 68 -13.20 11.04 -8.11
CA VAL A 68 -13.93 10.10 -7.26
C VAL A 68 -14.35 10.77 -5.97
N SER A 69 -15.36 10.20 -5.33
CA SER A 69 -15.86 10.73 -4.06
C SER A 69 -15.00 10.25 -2.90
N SER A 70 -15.18 10.89 -1.74
CA SER A 70 -14.55 10.44 -0.50
C SER A 70 -14.91 9.01 -0.17
N ASN A 71 -16.11 8.56 -0.53
CA ASN A 71 -16.53 7.19 -0.32
C ASN A 71 -15.60 6.20 -1.03
N THR A 72 -15.23 6.50 -2.27
CA THR A 72 -14.31 5.65 -3.03
C THR A 72 -12.96 5.55 -2.33
N TYR A 73 -12.47 6.66 -1.82
CA TYR A 73 -11.24 6.68 -1.05
C TYR A 73 -11.36 5.75 0.17
N TYR A 74 -12.41 5.91 0.98
CA TYR A 74 -12.57 5.11 2.19
C TYR A 74 -12.75 3.62 1.87
N GLN A 75 -13.48 3.30 0.81
CA GLN A 75 -13.64 1.91 0.39
C GLN A 75 -12.31 1.27 0.04
N ASN A 76 -11.46 1.98 -0.68
CA ASN A 76 -10.16 1.44 -1.10
C ASN A 76 -9.19 1.32 0.07
N ILE A 77 -9.23 2.26 1.01
CA ILE A 77 -8.42 2.13 2.23
C ILE A 77 -8.90 0.91 3.03
N SER A 78 -10.21 0.68 3.10
CA SER A 78 -10.74 -0.50 3.77
C SER A 78 -10.27 -1.79 3.10
N ILE A 79 -10.29 -1.84 1.78
CA ILE A 79 -9.78 -2.99 1.01
C ILE A 79 -8.30 -3.22 1.34
N LEU A 80 -7.52 -2.16 1.37
CA LEU A 80 -6.11 -2.25 1.67
C LEU A 80 -5.88 -2.79 3.09
N ARG A 81 -6.59 -2.26 4.08
CA ARG A 81 -6.44 -2.72 5.46
C ARG A 81 -6.83 -4.19 5.62
N LYS A 82 -7.92 -4.59 4.97
CA LYS A 82 -8.35 -6.00 5.00
C LYS A 82 -7.31 -6.91 4.35
N GLY A 83 -6.73 -6.47 3.24
CA GLY A 83 -5.69 -7.22 2.56
C GLY A 83 -4.45 -7.40 3.43
N LEU A 84 -4.02 -6.34 4.10
CA LEU A 84 -2.87 -6.41 4.99
C LEU A 84 -3.12 -7.38 6.14
N LYS A 85 -4.31 -7.32 6.74
CA LYS A 85 -4.67 -8.25 7.81
C LYS A 85 -4.69 -9.69 7.30
N LYS A 86 -5.24 -9.89 6.13
CA LYS A 86 -5.39 -11.22 5.54
C LYS A 86 -4.03 -11.85 5.21
N ILE A 87 -3.06 -11.04 4.80
CA ILE A 87 -1.73 -11.58 4.46
C ILE A 87 -0.88 -11.86 5.70
N GLY A 88 -1.27 -11.37 6.87
CA GLY A 88 -0.59 -11.73 8.10
C GLY A 88 -0.18 -10.61 9.03
N PHE A 89 -0.58 -9.37 8.76
CA PHE A 89 -0.30 -8.29 9.70
C PHE A 89 -1.23 -8.39 10.91
N GLU A 90 -0.66 -8.66 12.07
CA GLU A 90 -1.43 -8.71 13.31
C GLU A 90 -1.86 -7.31 13.73
N THR A 91 -0.98 -6.34 13.54
CA THR A 91 -1.26 -4.94 13.83
C THR A 91 -1.26 -4.19 12.52
N ASP A 92 -2.30 -3.38 12.29
CA ASP A 92 -2.42 -2.59 11.08
C ASP A 92 -1.28 -1.58 11.01
N PRO A 93 -0.43 -1.63 9.97
CA PRO A 93 0.65 -0.64 9.85
C PRO A 93 0.16 0.73 9.42
N ILE A 94 -1.08 0.85 8.98
CA ILE A 94 -1.65 2.13 8.57
C ILE A 94 -2.29 2.80 9.78
N VAL A 95 -1.79 3.98 10.10
CA VAL A 95 -2.27 4.77 11.24
C VAL A 95 -3.12 5.91 10.73
N THR A 96 -4.32 6.04 11.27
CA THR A 96 -5.22 7.16 10.93
C THR A 96 -4.85 8.37 11.77
N ILE A 97 -4.60 9.49 11.11
CA ILE A 97 -4.43 10.78 11.77
C ILE A 97 -5.77 11.51 11.59
N PRO A 98 -6.57 11.64 12.65
CA PRO A 98 -7.92 12.17 12.53
C PRO A 98 -7.97 13.53 11.83
N ARG A 99 -8.85 13.64 10.85
CA ARG A 99 -9.10 14.88 10.09
C ARG A 99 -7.95 15.32 9.20
N ILE A 100 -6.84 14.57 9.14
CA ILE A 100 -5.69 14.94 8.34
C ILE A 100 -5.45 13.90 7.25
N GLY A 101 -5.21 12.66 7.62
CA GLY A 101 -4.89 11.64 6.64
C GLY A 101 -4.39 10.36 7.26
N LEU A 102 -3.47 9.71 6.56
CA LEU A 102 -2.91 8.42 6.96
C LEU A 102 -1.39 8.48 6.94
N THR A 103 -0.79 7.64 7.75
CA THR A 103 0.66 7.44 7.73
C THR A 103 0.95 5.99 8.07
N LEU A 104 2.17 5.55 7.78
CA LEU A 104 2.61 4.24 8.25
C LEU A 104 3.13 4.37 9.68
N ALA A 105 2.91 3.34 10.48
CA ALA A 105 3.41 3.31 11.85
C ALA A 105 4.92 3.53 11.86
N SER A 106 5.42 4.23 12.86
CA SER A 106 6.83 4.62 12.92
C SER A 106 7.78 3.42 13.01
N ASP A 107 7.29 2.28 13.48
CA ASP A 107 8.07 1.05 13.57
C ASP A 107 7.97 0.19 12.32
N THR A 108 7.29 0.67 11.28
CA THR A 108 7.18 -0.05 10.01
C THR A 108 8.52 0.00 9.26
N GLN A 109 9.04 -1.17 8.94
CA GLN A 109 10.28 -1.28 8.20
C GLN A 109 9.99 -1.58 6.74
N ILE A 110 10.57 -0.78 5.86
CA ILE A 110 10.39 -0.94 4.41
C ILE A 110 11.75 -1.18 3.79
N THR A 111 11.86 -2.28 3.06
CA THR A 111 13.05 -2.58 2.27
C THR A 111 12.66 -2.55 0.80
N VAL A 112 13.36 -1.77 0.00
CA VAL A 112 13.12 -1.68 -1.43
C VAL A 112 14.01 -2.68 -2.13
N ARG A 113 13.42 -3.45 -3.05
CA ARG A 113 14.17 -4.35 -3.91
C ARG A 113 13.83 -4.08 -5.35
N GLU A 114 14.82 -4.16 -6.20
CA GLU A 114 14.62 -4.02 -7.64
C GLU A 114 14.91 -5.36 -8.30
N SER A 115 13.93 -5.81 -9.07
CA SER A 115 14.13 -6.98 -9.92
C SER A 115 14.70 -6.50 -11.23
N SER A 116 15.97 -6.67 -11.39
CA SER A 116 16.62 -6.41 -12.65
C SER A 116 16.71 -7.74 -13.38
N ARG A 117 15.80 -7.97 -14.29
CA ARG A 117 15.77 -9.20 -15.04
C ARG A 117 16.60 -9.02 -16.29
N LEU A 118 17.69 -9.69 -16.29
CA LEU A 118 18.55 -9.74 -17.48
C LEU A 118 18.29 -11.08 -18.13
N CYS A 119 17.41 -11.12 -19.00
CA CYS A 119 17.18 -12.39 -19.67
C CYS A 119 17.22 -12.22 -21.12
#